data_0df2a2fe53579c0e7445a7c9524ab3bb
#
_entry.id   0df2a2fe53579c0e7445a7c9524ab3bb
#
_cell.length_a   1.000
_cell.length_b   1.000
_cell.length_c   1.000
_cell.angle_alpha   90.00
_cell.angle_beta   90.00
_cell.angle_gamma   90.00
#
_symmetry.space_group_name_H-M   'P 1'
#
loop_
_entity.id
_entity.type
_entity.pdbx_description
1 polymer ?
#
loop_
_entity_poly.entity_id
_entity_poly.type
_entity_poly.pdbx_seq_one_letter_code
_entity_poly.pdbx_strand_id
1 'polypeptide(L)'
;MGTVIEYLHKAFDIVDGEPKFVLEDVNLKVQDGEFICILGKSGCGKSTLLNLLAGYLKPDKGRIVLNGEEIDGPSADRGVVFQQHALFPWYTVRENIEFGLRLQKRQDTKEIATKLIEMIGLQDYEHAYPAELSGGMAQRVGIARALAPDPAVLLMDEPLGALDALTREAMRQELIRIWQLSGKTIFFITHSVPEAVYLADRVVILKEGRVEADVAIDLPRPRNMRDKAFQDYVDGFARMIAETETEERAVCAE
;
A
#
# COMPACT_ATOMS: atom_id res chain seq x y z
N MET A 1 0.21 3.74 19.31
CA MET A 1 -0.11 5.06 18.71
C MET A 1 -0.58 4.79 17.31
N GLY A 2 -0.36 5.25 16.26
CA GLY A 2 -0.87 4.91 14.92
C GLY A 2 -0.63 6.06 13.96
N THR A 3 -1.26 5.99 12.80
CA THR A 3 -1.20 7.07 11.81
C THR A 3 -2.46 7.92 11.89
N VAL A 4 -2.30 9.24 11.96
CA VAL A 4 -3.41 10.20 11.99
C VAL A 4 -3.23 11.20 10.84
N ILE A 5 -4.26 11.32 10.01
CA ILE A 5 -4.35 12.28 8.91
C ILE A 5 -5.44 13.27 9.28
N GLU A 6 -5.13 14.57 9.29
CA GLU A 6 -6.03 15.63 9.72
C GLU A 6 -6.11 16.76 8.68
N TYR A 7 -7.32 17.00 8.17
CA TYR A 7 -7.64 18.08 7.24
C TYR A 7 -6.68 18.17 6.05
N LEU A 8 -6.31 17.01 5.49
CA LEU A 8 -5.28 16.92 4.47
C LEU A 8 -5.78 17.43 3.12
N HIS A 9 -5.06 18.39 2.55
CA HIS A 9 -5.32 18.92 1.21
C HIS A 9 -4.06 18.86 0.36
N LYS A 10 -4.25 18.54 -0.93
CA LYS A 10 -3.19 18.60 -1.93
C LYS A 10 -3.74 19.04 -3.28
N ALA A 11 -3.15 20.09 -3.84
CA ALA A 11 -3.41 20.55 -5.21
C ALA A 11 -2.13 20.46 -6.05
N PHE A 12 -2.30 20.45 -7.36
CA PHE A 12 -1.21 20.60 -8.31
C PHE A 12 -1.56 21.70 -9.30
N ASP A 13 -0.56 22.50 -9.67
CA ASP A 13 -0.71 23.53 -10.69
C ASP A 13 -0.92 22.86 -12.05
N ILE A 14 -1.92 23.34 -12.80
CA ILE A 14 -2.13 22.97 -14.19
C ILE A 14 -1.52 24.06 -15.05
N VAL A 15 -0.77 23.69 -16.09
CA VAL A 15 -0.25 24.63 -17.06
C VAL A 15 -1.43 25.38 -17.68
N ASP A 16 -1.44 26.71 -17.56
CA ASP A 16 -2.49 27.64 -18.03
C ASP A 16 -3.89 27.50 -17.37
N GLY A 17 -3.98 26.97 -16.11
CA GLY A 17 -5.25 26.79 -15.42
C GLY A 17 -5.22 27.07 -13.91
N GLU A 18 -6.39 26.96 -13.29
CA GLU A 18 -6.50 27.02 -11.83
C GLU A 18 -5.91 25.75 -11.19
N PRO A 19 -5.39 25.82 -9.93
CA PRO A 19 -4.88 24.64 -9.23
C PRO A 19 -5.95 23.54 -9.13
N LYS A 20 -5.60 22.32 -9.54
CA LYS A 20 -6.49 21.17 -9.41
C LYS A 20 -6.29 20.50 -8.06
N PHE A 21 -7.31 20.52 -7.22
CA PHE A 21 -7.33 19.72 -6.00
C PHE A 21 -7.36 18.23 -6.33
N VAL A 22 -6.41 17.48 -5.77
CA VAL A 22 -6.31 16.03 -5.90
C VAL A 22 -6.70 15.35 -4.60
N LEU A 23 -6.48 16.01 -3.46
CA LEU A 23 -6.99 15.61 -2.15
C LEU A 23 -7.61 16.83 -1.48
N GLU A 24 -8.78 16.62 -0.86
CA GLU A 24 -9.53 17.68 -0.22
C GLU A 24 -10.19 17.17 1.07
N ASP A 25 -9.80 17.76 2.20
CA ASP A 25 -10.30 17.45 3.54
C ASP A 25 -10.24 15.96 3.91
N VAL A 26 -9.13 15.29 3.58
CA VAL A 26 -8.96 13.88 3.95
C VAL A 26 -8.64 13.78 5.44
N ASN A 27 -9.49 13.05 6.16
CA ASN A 27 -9.36 12.76 7.58
C ASN A 27 -9.38 11.26 7.78
N LEU A 28 -8.36 10.69 8.45
CA LEU A 28 -8.25 9.24 8.66
C LEU A 28 -7.41 8.95 9.90
N LYS A 29 -7.84 7.95 10.70
CA LYS A 29 -7.06 7.42 11.81
C LYS A 29 -6.85 5.93 11.60
N VAL A 30 -5.60 5.48 11.65
CA VAL A 30 -5.21 4.07 11.43
C VAL A 30 -4.47 3.58 12.66
N GLN A 31 -4.87 2.40 13.15
CA GLN A 31 -4.27 1.80 14.34
C GLN A 31 -2.96 1.07 14.01
N ASP A 32 -2.09 0.91 15.00
CA ASP A 32 -0.89 0.11 14.82
C ASP A 32 -1.24 -1.35 14.49
N GLY A 33 -0.53 -1.91 13.52
CA GLY A 33 -0.73 -3.28 13.06
C GLY A 33 -1.96 -3.50 12.17
N GLU A 34 -2.73 -2.46 11.85
CA GLU A 34 -3.90 -2.54 10.99
C GLU A 34 -3.51 -2.75 9.52
N PHE A 35 -4.22 -3.63 8.81
CA PHE A 35 -4.15 -3.73 7.36
C PHE A 35 -5.29 -2.92 6.75
N ILE A 36 -4.98 -1.72 6.24
CA ILE A 36 -5.96 -0.84 5.63
C ILE A 36 -5.80 -0.81 4.11
N CYS A 37 -6.90 -0.96 3.36
CA CYS A 37 -6.93 -0.77 1.91
C CYS A 37 -7.54 0.57 1.54
N ILE A 38 -6.85 1.31 0.67
CA ILE A 38 -7.38 2.50 0.01
C ILE A 38 -7.86 2.10 -1.39
N LEU A 39 -9.15 2.12 -1.56
CA LEU A 39 -9.85 1.72 -2.78
C LEU A 39 -10.40 2.94 -3.51
N GLY A 40 -10.41 2.93 -4.84
CA GLY A 40 -10.97 4.02 -5.64
C GLY A 40 -10.56 3.95 -7.10
N LYS A 41 -11.22 4.72 -7.95
CA LYS A 41 -10.92 4.81 -9.40
C LYS A 41 -9.51 5.35 -9.67
N SER A 42 -9.00 5.12 -10.87
CA SER A 42 -7.76 5.76 -11.31
C SER A 42 -7.91 7.29 -11.28
N GLY A 43 -6.88 7.99 -10.79
CA GLY A 43 -6.87 9.45 -10.71
C GLY A 43 -7.60 10.07 -9.52
N CYS A 44 -8.21 9.29 -8.61
CA CYS A 44 -8.92 9.84 -7.43
C CYS A 44 -7.99 10.30 -6.28
N GLY A 45 -6.65 10.23 -6.43
CA GLY A 45 -5.71 10.73 -5.43
C GLY A 45 -4.98 9.68 -4.59
N LYS A 46 -5.19 8.36 -4.80
CA LYS A 46 -4.59 7.28 -3.99
C LYS A 46 -3.05 7.35 -3.92
N SER A 47 -2.39 7.39 -5.07
CA SER A 47 -0.91 7.48 -5.12
C SER A 47 -0.41 8.81 -4.56
N THR A 48 -1.19 9.91 -4.69
CA THR A 48 -0.87 11.19 -4.04
C THR A 48 -0.93 11.05 -2.52
N LEU A 49 -1.96 10.40 -1.97
CA LEU A 49 -2.07 10.14 -0.53
C LEU A 49 -0.89 9.28 -0.05
N LEU A 50 -0.53 8.24 -0.79
CA LEU A 50 0.62 7.40 -0.46
C LEU A 50 1.94 8.19 -0.48
N ASN A 51 2.14 9.06 -1.48
CA ASN A 51 3.34 9.90 -1.57
C ASN A 51 3.43 10.93 -0.42
N LEU A 52 2.31 11.43 0.07
CA LEU A 52 2.25 12.27 1.27
C LEU A 52 2.59 11.46 2.52
N LEU A 53 2.03 10.26 2.67
CA LEU A 53 2.38 9.33 3.76
C LEU A 53 3.86 8.93 3.73
N ALA A 54 4.44 8.73 2.54
CA ALA A 54 5.87 8.44 2.38
C ALA A 54 6.78 9.64 2.68
N GLY A 55 6.21 10.87 2.71
CA GLY A 55 6.95 12.12 2.84
C GLY A 55 7.64 12.57 1.54
N TYR A 56 7.29 11.97 0.40
CA TYR A 56 7.80 12.41 -0.93
C TYR A 56 7.13 13.70 -1.41
N LEU A 57 5.93 13.98 -0.90
CA LEU A 57 5.21 15.21 -1.11
C LEU A 57 4.87 15.85 0.23
N LYS A 58 4.76 17.19 0.25
CA LYS A 58 4.23 17.94 1.39
C LYS A 58 2.77 18.31 1.15
N PRO A 59 1.91 18.24 2.16
CA PRO A 59 0.54 18.74 2.05
C PRO A 59 0.52 20.26 1.88
N ASP A 60 -0.52 20.78 1.23
CA ASP A 60 -0.74 22.22 1.14
C ASP A 60 -1.48 22.74 2.38
N LYS A 61 -2.34 21.89 2.99
CA LYS A 61 -2.98 22.12 4.28
C LYS A 61 -3.14 20.81 5.03
N GLY A 62 -3.36 20.91 6.34
CA GLY A 62 -3.47 19.77 7.21
C GLY A 62 -2.12 19.15 7.54
N ARG A 63 -2.13 17.95 8.12
CA ARG A 63 -0.92 17.24 8.54
C ARG A 63 -1.13 15.73 8.56
N ILE A 64 -0.02 15.03 8.54
CA ILE A 64 0.03 13.58 8.78
C ILE A 64 0.97 13.34 9.96
N VAL A 65 0.48 12.60 10.95
CA VAL A 65 1.21 12.25 12.17
C VAL A 65 1.38 10.74 12.22
N LEU A 66 2.60 10.26 12.34
CA LEU A 66 2.95 8.86 12.54
C LEU A 66 3.57 8.70 13.93
N ASN A 67 2.95 7.88 14.77
CA ASN A 67 3.41 7.61 16.15
C ASN A 67 3.66 8.85 17.01
N GLY A 68 2.92 9.94 16.76
CA GLY A 68 3.01 11.21 17.48
C GLY A 68 3.97 12.23 16.86
N GLU A 69 4.68 11.88 15.79
CA GLU A 69 5.58 12.78 15.06
C GLU A 69 4.98 13.15 13.70
N GLU A 70 5.02 14.43 13.34
CA GLU A 70 4.55 14.92 12.05
C GLU A 70 5.50 14.51 10.93
N ILE A 71 4.94 14.06 9.80
CA ILE A 71 5.73 13.69 8.61
C ILE A 71 6.18 14.96 7.88
N ASP A 72 7.49 15.25 7.91
CA ASP A 72 8.08 16.39 7.20
C ASP A 72 8.95 15.98 5.98
N GLY A 73 9.21 14.70 5.78
CA GLY A 73 9.99 14.18 4.64
C GLY A 73 10.14 12.66 4.67
N PRO A 74 10.89 12.08 3.71
CA PRO A 74 11.16 10.64 3.69
C PRO A 74 11.94 10.20 4.93
N SER A 75 11.58 9.01 5.47
CA SER A 75 12.26 8.44 6.63
C SER A 75 12.22 6.90 6.57
N ALA A 76 13.13 6.24 7.29
CA ALA A 76 13.23 4.78 7.33
C ALA A 76 12.08 4.11 8.13
N ASP A 77 11.29 4.88 8.86
CA ASP A 77 10.09 4.41 9.57
C ASP A 77 8.91 4.13 8.63
N ARG A 78 9.05 4.42 7.34
CA ARG A 78 8.08 4.16 6.28
C ARG A 78 8.72 3.37 5.15
N GLY A 79 8.32 2.10 5.01
CA GLY A 79 8.73 1.24 3.90
C GLY A 79 7.77 1.43 2.71
N VAL A 80 8.30 1.62 1.49
CA VAL A 80 7.50 1.78 0.29
C VAL A 80 7.71 0.60 -0.65
N VAL A 81 6.60 0.02 -1.12
CA VAL A 81 6.55 -1.04 -2.13
C VAL A 81 5.82 -0.50 -3.34
N PHE A 82 6.53 -0.38 -4.47
CA PHE A 82 5.99 0.14 -5.72
C PHE A 82 5.31 -0.93 -6.56
N GLN A 83 4.45 -0.54 -7.47
CA GLN A 83 3.78 -1.42 -8.44
C GLN A 83 4.79 -2.19 -9.29
N GLN A 84 5.82 -1.52 -9.79
CA GLN A 84 6.99 -2.20 -10.36
C GLN A 84 7.96 -2.49 -9.23
N HIS A 85 8.47 -3.72 -9.16
CA HIS A 85 9.27 -4.22 -8.00
C HIS A 85 10.45 -3.32 -7.63
N ALA A 86 10.89 -2.44 -8.55
CA ALA A 86 11.95 -1.44 -8.37
C ALA A 86 13.22 -2.01 -7.70
N LEU A 87 13.52 -3.31 -7.94
CA LEU A 87 14.74 -3.93 -7.45
C LEU A 87 15.96 -3.36 -8.20
N PHE A 88 17.06 -3.25 -7.50
CA PHE A 88 18.34 -2.90 -8.11
C PHE A 88 18.81 -4.09 -8.97
N PRO A 89 18.85 -3.99 -10.31
CA PRO A 89 19.11 -5.13 -11.19
C PRO A 89 20.55 -5.67 -11.09
N TRP A 90 21.47 -4.88 -10.56
CA TRP A 90 22.88 -5.23 -10.32
C TRP A 90 23.14 -5.81 -8.93
N TYR A 91 22.14 -5.92 -8.07
CA TYR A 91 22.22 -6.53 -6.74
C TYR A 91 21.49 -7.86 -6.73
N THR A 92 22.03 -8.83 -6.00
CA THR A 92 21.35 -10.08 -5.68
C THR A 92 20.12 -9.86 -4.78
N VAL A 93 19.33 -10.90 -4.54
CA VAL A 93 18.21 -10.88 -3.58
C VAL A 93 18.71 -10.38 -2.21
N ARG A 94 19.77 -10.99 -1.69
CA ARG A 94 20.37 -10.61 -0.41
C ARG A 94 20.81 -9.16 -0.39
N GLU A 95 21.53 -8.71 -1.40
CA GLU A 95 22.05 -7.35 -1.48
C GLU A 95 20.94 -6.29 -1.61
N ASN A 96 19.85 -6.62 -2.33
CA ASN A 96 18.66 -5.77 -2.38
C ASN A 96 18.06 -5.56 -0.99
N ILE A 97 17.93 -6.64 -0.20
CA ILE A 97 17.38 -6.58 1.17
C ILE A 97 18.34 -5.83 2.11
N GLU A 98 19.64 -6.08 2.01
CA GLU A 98 20.66 -5.45 2.86
C GLU A 98 20.86 -3.95 2.56
N PHE A 99 20.43 -3.46 1.40
CA PHE A 99 20.76 -2.11 0.94
C PHE A 99 20.39 -1.02 1.96
N GLY A 100 19.15 -0.99 2.46
CA GLY A 100 18.69 -0.01 3.45
C GLY A 100 19.44 -0.13 4.79
N LEU A 101 19.72 -1.35 5.21
CA LEU A 101 20.47 -1.63 6.44
C LEU A 101 21.93 -1.14 6.37
N ARG A 102 22.55 -1.30 5.21
CA ARG A 102 23.92 -0.79 4.96
C ARG A 102 23.96 0.74 5.03
N LEU A 103 22.95 1.43 4.48
CA LEU A 103 22.83 2.89 4.58
C LEU A 103 22.66 3.35 6.03
N GLN A 104 21.95 2.59 6.85
CA GLN A 104 21.82 2.82 8.29
C GLN A 104 23.07 2.43 9.10
N LYS A 105 24.10 1.87 8.44
CA LYS A 105 25.36 1.37 9.06
C LYS A 105 25.10 0.33 10.16
N ARG A 106 24.06 -0.49 10.01
CA ARG A 106 23.71 -1.54 10.98
C ARG A 106 24.72 -2.67 10.95
N GLN A 107 25.11 -3.17 12.13
CA GLN A 107 26.06 -4.28 12.25
C GLN A 107 25.39 -5.65 12.08
N ASP A 108 24.11 -5.75 12.36
CA ASP A 108 23.27 -6.96 12.28
C ASP A 108 22.64 -7.19 10.88
N THR A 109 23.16 -6.48 9.85
CA THR A 109 22.65 -6.50 8.46
C THR A 109 22.48 -7.91 7.92
N LYS A 110 23.47 -8.78 8.09
CA LYS A 110 23.43 -10.16 7.58
C LYS A 110 22.36 -11.01 8.28
N GLU A 111 22.22 -10.87 9.58
CA GLU A 111 21.24 -11.60 10.38
C GLU A 111 19.82 -11.21 9.99
N ILE A 112 19.55 -9.91 9.86
CA ILE A 112 18.23 -9.40 9.44
C ILE A 112 17.90 -9.87 8.03
N ALA A 113 18.85 -9.76 7.08
CA ALA A 113 18.63 -10.20 5.71
C ALA A 113 18.32 -11.71 5.65
N THR A 114 19.02 -12.54 6.42
CA THR A 114 18.74 -13.98 6.48
C THR A 114 17.32 -14.25 6.99
N LYS A 115 16.90 -13.63 8.10
CA LYS A 115 15.53 -13.77 8.64
C LYS A 115 14.46 -13.34 7.63
N LEU A 116 14.69 -12.25 6.90
CA LEU A 116 13.76 -11.78 5.89
C LEU A 116 13.70 -12.70 4.66
N ILE A 117 14.85 -13.23 4.21
CA ILE A 117 14.91 -14.22 3.12
C ILE A 117 14.14 -15.48 3.51
N GLU A 118 14.29 -15.96 4.74
CA GLU A 118 13.51 -17.07 5.29
C GLU A 118 12.02 -16.74 5.36
N MET A 119 11.67 -15.53 5.85
CA MET A 119 10.29 -15.07 5.94
C MET A 119 9.59 -15.08 4.57
N ILE A 120 10.27 -14.69 3.50
CA ILE A 120 9.71 -14.66 2.15
C ILE A 120 9.89 -15.97 1.37
N GLY A 121 10.51 -17.00 1.96
CA GLY A 121 10.68 -18.33 1.38
C GLY A 121 11.59 -18.34 0.14
N LEU A 122 12.70 -17.60 0.16
CA LEU A 122 13.64 -17.47 -0.96
C LEU A 122 15.08 -17.84 -0.60
N GLN A 123 15.29 -18.77 0.33
CA GLN A 123 16.62 -19.20 0.78
C GLN A 123 17.48 -19.72 -0.36
N ASP A 124 16.90 -20.50 -1.28
CA ASP A 124 17.60 -21.08 -2.43
C ASP A 124 17.93 -20.03 -3.51
N TYR A 125 17.37 -18.82 -3.40
CA TYR A 125 17.53 -17.73 -4.37
C TYR A 125 18.25 -16.51 -3.80
N GLU A 126 18.91 -16.62 -2.63
CA GLU A 126 19.52 -15.47 -1.98
C GLU A 126 20.63 -14.79 -2.82
N HIS A 127 21.29 -15.55 -3.68
CA HIS A 127 22.34 -15.08 -4.58
C HIS A 127 21.86 -14.81 -6.02
N ALA A 128 20.57 -15.07 -6.32
CA ALA A 128 20.02 -14.79 -7.63
C ALA A 128 19.84 -13.28 -7.87
N TYR A 129 19.97 -12.88 -9.12
CA TYR A 129 19.69 -11.52 -9.58
C TYR A 129 18.22 -11.34 -9.94
N PRO A 130 17.68 -10.10 -9.92
CA PRO A 130 16.28 -9.84 -10.26
C PRO A 130 15.81 -10.42 -11.60
N ALA A 131 16.67 -10.50 -12.59
CA ALA A 131 16.37 -11.07 -13.91
C ALA A 131 16.11 -12.60 -13.88
N GLU A 132 16.54 -13.28 -12.83
CA GLU A 132 16.38 -14.73 -12.65
C GLU A 132 15.12 -15.08 -11.83
N LEU A 133 14.38 -14.06 -11.36
CA LEU A 133 13.23 -14.22 -10.50
C LEU A 133 11.91 -14.16 -11.29
N SER A 134 10.92 -14.95 -10.86
CA SER A 134 9.54 -14.71 -11.30
C SER A 134 9.01 -13.38 -10.73
N GLY A 135 7.94 -12.83 -11.34
CA GLY A 135 7.32 -11.60 -10.85
C GLY A 135 6.90 -11.67 -9.37
N GLY A 136 6.33 -12.81 -8.94
CA GLY A 136 5.96 -13.01 -7.54
C GLY A 136 7.18 -13.12 -6.60
N MET A 137 8.29 -13.72 -7.05
CA MET A 137 9.54 -13.74 -6.27
C MET A 137 10.13 -12.34 -6.14
N ALA A 138 10.20 -11.58 -7.24
CA ALA A 138 10.68 -10.21 -7.24
C ALA A 138 9.83 -9.31 -6.32
N GLN A 139 8.50 -9.51 -6.32
CA GLN A 139 7.59 -8.79 -5.42
C GLN A 139 7.89 -9.10 -3.96
N ARG A 140 8.09 -10.36 -3.60
CA ARG A 140 8.46 -10.75 -2.23
C ARG A 140 9.80 -10.13 -1.80
N VAL A 141 10.78 -10.06 -2.68
CA VAL A 141 12.05 -9.37 -2.41
C VAL A 141 11.84 -7.87 -2.18
N GLY A 142 10.98 -7.21 -2.98
CA GLY A 142 10.63 -5.81 -2.80
C GLY A 142 9.99 -5.53 -1.43
N ILE A 143 9.11 -6.42 -0.97
CA ILE A 143 8.48 -6.34 0.36
C ILE A 143 9.54 -6.55 1.46
N ALA A 144 10.38 -7.56 1.36
CA ALA A 144 11.44 -7.82 2.33
C ALA A 144 12.43 -6.64 2.42
N ARG A 145 12.80 -6.05 1.29
CA ARG A 145 13.64 -4.84 1.25
C ARG A 145 12.98 -3.66 1.97
N ALA A 146 11.67 -3.47 1.79
CA ALA A 146 10.93 -2.42 2.46
C ALA A 146 10.80 -2.68 3.98
N LEU A 147 10.74 -3.94 4.40
CA LEU A 147 10.71 -4.36 5.81
C LEU A 147 12.06 -4.29 6.51
N ALA A 148 13.18 -4.40 5.77
CA ALA A 148 14.51 -4.52 6.34
C ALA A 148 14.89 -3.37 7.31
N PRO A 149 14.57 -2.09 7.01
CA PRO A 149 14.84 -1.00 7.94
C PRO A 149 14.03 -1.03 9.23
N ASP A 150 13.13 -2.00 9.39
CA ASP A 150 12.16 -2.13 10.49
C ASP A 150 11.17 -0.94 10.56
N PRO A 151 10.45 -0.63 9.46
CA PRO A 151 9.54 0.50 9.43
C PRO A 151 8.34 0.30 10.36
N ALA A 152 7.74 1.41 10.82
CA ALA A 152 6.47 1.38 11.53
C ALA A 152 5.30 1.08 10.57
N VAL A 153 5.40 1.54 9.33
CA VAL A 153 4.34 1.45 8.31
C VAL A 153 4.90 0.96 6.98
N LEU A 154 4.16 0.08 6.31
CA LEU A 154 4.38 -0.29 4.91
C LEU A 154 3.33 0.38 4.01
N LEU A 155 3.81 1.07 3.00
CA LEU A 155 3.02 1.77 1.99
C LEU A 155 3.14 0.99 0.67
N MET A 156 2.04 0.46 0.15
CA MET A 156 2.04 -0.40 -1.04
C MET A 156 1.14 0.20 -2.12
N ASP A 157 1.73 0.60 -3.25
CA ASP A 157 1.00 1.15 -4.40
C ASP A 157 0.77 0.07 -5.45
N GLU A 158 -0.44 -0.46 -5.52
CA GLU A 158 -0.89 -1.52 -6.45
C GLU A 158 0.11 -2.69 -6.60
N PRO A 159 0.62 -3.27 -5.49
CA PRO A 159 1.75 -4.20 -5.54
C PRO A 159 1.44 -5.52 -6.25
N LEU A 160 0.17 -5.82 -6.52
CA LEU A 160 -0.26 -7.03 -7.22
C LEU A 160 -0.66 -6.77 -8.68
N GLY A 161 -0.65 -5.50 -9.13
CA GLY A 161 -1.17 -5.11 -10.44
C GLY A 161 -0.41 -5.71 -11.63
N ALA A 162 0.89 -5.94 -11.50
CA ALA A 162 1.74 -6.48 -12.56
C ALA A 162 1.77 -8.03 -12.61
N LEU A 163 1.08 -8.73 -11.68
CA LEU A 163 1.11 -10.18 -11.58
C LEU A 163 -0.03 -10.84 -12.37
N ASP A 164 0.24 -12.01 -12.94
CA ASP A 164 -0.78 -12.88 -13.51
C ASP A 164 -1.75 -13.40 -12.44
N ALA A 165 -2.88 -13.97 -12.84
CA ALA A 165 -3.96 -14.33 -11.93
C ALA A 165 -3.56 -15.39 -10.88
N LEU A 166 -2.78 -16.40 -11.26
CA LEU A 166 -2.35 -17.47 -10.34
C LEU A 166 -1.31 -16.96 -9.34
N THR A 167 -0.32 -16.22 -9.83
CA THR A 167 0.71 -15.59 -8.99
C THR A 167 0.08 -14.56 -8.04
N ARG A 168 -0.92 -13.80 -8.48
CA ARG A 168 -1.66 -12.85 -7.65
C ARG A 168 -2.41 -13.53 -6.51
N GLU A 169 -3.05 -14.66 -6.77
CA GLU A 169 -3.72 -15.47 -5.74
C GLU A 169 -2.74 -15.93 -4.65
N ALA A 170 -1.61 -16.52 -5.06
CA ALA A 170 -0.56 -16.95 -4.14
C ALA A 170 0.01 -15.75 -3.34
N MET A 171 0.21 -14.60 -4.00
CA MET A 171 0.73 -13.41 -3.34
C MET A 171 -0.24 -12.80 -2.32
N ARG A 172 -1.56 -12.87 -2.52
CA ARG A 172 -2.52 -12.43 -1.49
C ARG A 172 -2.38 -13.22 -0.19
N GLN A 173 -2.24 -14.54 -0.29
CA GLN A 173 -2.03 -15.39 0.88
C GLN A 173 -0.69 -15.08 1.56
N GLU A 174 0.35 -14.90 0.75
CA GLU A 174 1.69 -14.57 1.24
C GLU A 174 1.74 -13.20 1.93
N LEU A 175 1.05 -12.19 1.40
CA LEU A 175 0.93 -10.86 2.03
C LEU A 175 0.29 -10.94 3.41
N ILE A 176 -0.79 -11.71 3.58
CA ILE A 176 -1.41 -11.92 4.89
C ILE A 176 -0.42 -12.60 5.85
N ARG A 177 0.30 -13.62 5.38
CA ARG A 177 1.31 -14.31 6.20
C ARG A 177 2.43 -13.36 6.63
N ILE A 178 2.99 -12.57 5.70
CA ILE A 178 4.04 -11.58 5.99
C ILE A 178 3.51 -10.51 6.95
N TRP A 179 2.30 -10.01 6.76
CA TRP A 179 1.68 -9.04 7.65
C TRP A 179 1.52 -9.59 9.07
N GLN A 180 0.98 -10.81 9.22
CA GLN A 180 0.81 -11.47 10.53
C GLN A 180 2.15 -11.70 11.25
N LEU A 181 3.21 -12.05 10.52
CA LEU A 181 4.54 -12.26 11.07
C LEU A 181 5.25 -10.96 11.44
N SER A 182 5.07 -9.91 10.64
CA SER A 182 5.73 -8.62 10.85
C SER A 182 5.03 -7.74 11.88
N GLY A 183 3.71 -7.86 12.04
CA GLY A 183 2.89 -7.01 12.89
C GLY A 183 2.85 -5.53 12.48
N LYS A 184 3.25 -5.23 11.24
CA LYS A 184 3.34 -3.84 10.75
C LYS A 184 1.99 -3.30 10.28
N THR A 185 1.80 -2.00 10.41
CA THR A 185 0.68 -1.31 9.77
C THR A 185 0.88 -1.29 8.27
N ILE A 186 -0.14 -1.65 7.48
CA ILE A 186 -0.06 -1.65 6.01
C ILE A 186 -1.12 -0.71 5.44
N PHE A 187 -0.67 0.24 4.60
CA PHE A 187 -1.52 0.96 3.66
C PHE A 187 -1.38 0.33 2.29
N PHE A 188 -2.44 -0.27 1.81
CA PHE A 188 -2.47 -1.00 0.55
C PHE A 188 -3.39 -0.29 -0.45
N ILE A 189 -2.82 0.24 -1.51
CA ILE A 189 -3.59 0.84 -2.60
C ILE A 189 -3.92 -0.22 -3.63
N THR A 190 -5.19 -0.31 -4.00
CA THR A 190 -5.66 -1.15 -5.10
C THR A 190 -6.90 -0.54 -5.75
N HIS A 191 -7.17 -0.94 -7.00
CA HIS A 191 -8.44 -0.73 -7.67
C HIS A 191 -9.32 -1.99 -7.68
N SER A 192 -8.82 -3.10 -7.13
CA SER A 192 -9.51 -4.40 -7.08
C SER A 192 -10.30 -4.54 -5.79
N VAL A 193 -11.63 -4.45 -5.90
CA VAL A 193 -12.55 -4.67 -4.76
C VAL A 193 -12.33 -6.02 -4.08
N PRO A 194 -12.22 -7.17 -4.84
CA PRO A 194 -11.96 -8.45 -4.21
C PRO A 194 -10.63 -8.53 -3.44
N GLU A 195 -9.58 -7.83 -3.91
CA GLU A 195 -8.31 -7.75 -3.17
C GLU A 195 -8.47 -7.00 -1.85
N ALA A 196 -9.15 -5.85 -1.88
CA ALA A 196 -9.39 -5.05 -0.69
C ALA A 196 -10.17 -5.86 0.36
N VAL A 197 -11.29 -6.50 -0.04
CA VAL A 197 -12.09 -7.35 0.87
C VAL A 197 -11.29 -8.55 1.38
N TYR A 198 -10.39 -9.13 0.57
CA TYR A 198 -9.60 -10.30 0.98
C TYR A 198 -8.53 -9.94 2.02
N LEU A 199 -7.83 -8.81 1.83
CA LEU A 199 -6.63 -8.45 2.58
C LEU A 199 -6.93 -7.60 3.83
N ALA A 200 -7.82 -6.61 3.71
CA ALA A 200 -7.92 -5.54 4.69
C ALA A 200 -8.71 -5.90 5.97
N ASP A 201 -8.34 -5.30 7.09
CA ASP A 201 -9.21 -5.18 8.25
C ASP A 201 -10.25 -4.08 8.03
N ARG A 202 -9.87 -3.06 7.23
CA ARG A 202 -10.70 -1.90 6.92
C ARG A 202 -10.43 -1.41 5.50
N VAL A 203 -11.49 -1.03 4.81
CA VAL A 203 -11.44 -0.46 3.44
C VAL A 203 -11.91 0.98 3.48
N VAL A 204 -11.08 1.88 2.98
CA VAL A 204 -11.39 3.29 2.78
C VAL A 204 -11.60 3.52 1.29
N ILE A 205 -12.76 4.04 0.93
CA ILE A 205 -13.06 4.45 -0.45
C ILE A 205 -12.67 5.91 -0.62
N LEU A 206 -11.72 6.15 -1.53
CA LEU A 206 -11.34 7.49 -1.94
C LEU A 206 -12.05 7.84 -3.25
N LYS A 207 -12.82 8.94 -3.24
CA LYS A 207 -13.57 9.45 -4.37
C LYS A 207 -13.29 10.94 -4.52
N GLU A 208 -12.90 11.38 -5.71
CA GLU A 208 -12.63 12.80 -6.02
C GLU A 208 -11.79 13.54 -4.95
N GLY A 209 -10.77 12.84 -4.45
CA GLY A 209 -9.87 13.39 -3.44
C GLY A 209 -10.40 13.41 -2.00
N ARG A 210 -11.59 12.86 -1.73
CA ARG A 210 -12.21 12.80 -0.39
C ARG A 210 -12.42 11.36 0.06
N VAL A 211 -12.52 11.17 1.37
CA VAL A 211 -12.94 9.88 1.95
C VAL A 211 -14.47 9.80 1.85
N GLU A 212 -14.95 8.95 0.95
CA GLU A 212 -16.38 8.68 0.74
C GLU A 212 -16.92 7.68 1.74
N ALA A 213 -16.15 6.63 2.03
CA ALA A 213 -16.54 5.60 2.99
C ALA A 213 -15.31 5.05 3.72
N ASP A 214 -15.52 4.61 4.95
CA ASP A 214 -14.52 3.97 5.82
C ASP A 214 -15.22 2.79 6.52
N VAL A 215 -14.98 1.57 6.05
CA VAL A 215 -15.75 0.38 6.40
C VAL A 215 -14.85 -0.73 6.93
N ALA A 216 -15.11 -1.18 8.16
CA ALA A 216 -14.46 -2.36 8.73
C ALA A 216 -14.97 -3.63 8.05
N ILE A 217 -14.07 -4.59 7.84
CA ILE A 217 -14.37 -5.90 7.26
C ILE A 217 -14.47 -6.92 8.40
N ASP A 218 -15.69 -7.19 8.84
CA ASP A 218 -15.96 -8.16 9.90
C ASP A 218 -16.08 -9.59 9.32
N LEU A 219 -15.00 -10.05 8.71
CA LEU A 219 -14.87 -11.42 8.19
C LEU A 219 -13.62 -12.06 8.77
N PRO A 220 -13.74 -13.27 9.37
CA PRO A 220 -12.59 -13.98 9.90
C PRO A 220 -11.62 -14.39 8.79
N ARG A 221 -10.33 -14.49 9.11
CA ARG A 221 -9.30 -15.04 8.21
C ARG A 221 -9.04 -16.52 8.52
N PRO A 222 -8.78 -17.39 7.53
CA PRO A 222 -8.68 -17.10 6.10
C PRO A 222 -10.05 -16.85 5.46
N ARG A 223 -10.15 -15.81 4.62
CA ARG A 223 -11.37 -15.45 3.91
C ARG A 223 -11.54 -16.29 2.65
N ASN A 224 -12.76 -16.80 2.44
CA ASN A 224 -13.11 -17.53 1.22
C ASN A 224 -13.89 -16.59 0.28
N MET A 225 -13.32 -16.33 -0.88
CA MET A 225 -13.93 -15.45 -1.89
C MET A 225 -15.28 -15.92 -2.42
N ARG A 226 -15.65 -17.20 -2.21
CA ARG A 226 -16.94 -17.78 -2.66
C ARG A 226 -18.05 -17.63 -1.61
N ASP A 227 -17.71 -17.23 -0.39
CA ASP A 227 -18.70 -17.09 0.66
C ASP A 227 -19.61 -15.90 0.39
N LYS A 228 -20.89 -16.06 0.70
CA LYS A 228 -21.90 -15.04 0.49
C LYS A 228 -21.54 -13.73 1.20
N ALA A 229 -21.12 -13.81 2.46
CA ALA A 229 -20.73 -12.63 3.22
C ALA A 229 -19.55 -11.86 2.58
N PHE A 230 -18.60 -12.57 1.96
CA PHE A 230 -17.53 -11.95 1.19
C PHE A 230 -18.08 -11.23 -0.06
N GLN A 231 -18.97 -11.90 -0.81
CA GLN A 231 -19.58 -11.34 -2.00
C GLN A 231 -20.47 -10.13 -1.67
N ASP A 232 -21.19 -10.13 -0.54
CA ASP A 232 -21.99 -9.02 -0.09
C ASP A 232 -21.13 -7.74 0.13
N TYR A 233 -19.91 -7.88 0.68
CA TYR A 233 -18.95 -6.76 0.76
C TYR A 233 -18.46 -6.31 -0.62
N VAL A 234 -18.12 -7.27 -1.51
CA VAL A 234 -17.66 -6.96 -2.87
C VAL A 234 -18.74 -6.18 -3.64
N ASP A 235 -19.98 -6.65 -3.60
CA ASP A 235 -21.09 -5.99 -4.27
C ASP A 235 -21.40 -4.62 -3.66
N GLY A 236 -21.28 -4.48 -2.34
CA GLY A 236 -21.44 -3.23 -1.63
C GLY A 236 -20.43 -2.17 -2.09
N PHE A 237 -19.16 -2.50 -2.06
CA PHE A 237 -18.10 -1.58 -2.51
C PHE A 237 -18.16 -1.30 -4.02
N ALA A 238 -18.49 -2.30 -4.84
CA ALA A 238 -18.65 -2.12 -6.28
C ALA A 238 -19.77 -1.09 -6.58
N ARG A 239 -20.89 -1.14 -5.86
CA ARG A 239 -21.97 -0.15 -5.99
C ARG A 239 -21.50 1.24 -5.59
N MET A 240 -20.86 1.40 -4.43
CA MET A 240 -20.34 2.70 -3.95
C MET A 240 -19.40 3.34 -4.97
N ILE A 241 -18.59 2.52 -5.68
CA ILE A 241 -17.67 3.02 -6.71
C ILE A 241 -18.40 3.32 -8.02
N ALA A 242 -19.46 2.56 -8.38
CA ALA A 242 -20.19 2.69 -9.66
C ALA A 242 -21.23 3.83 -9.65
N GLU A 243 -21.87 4.15 -8.53
CA GLU A 243 -22.85 5.24 -8.42
C GLU A 243 -22.31 6.59 -8.89
N THR A 244 -20.98 6.72 -8.92
CA THR A 244 -20.25 7.86 -9.48
C THR A 244 -20.41 8.02 -11.00
N GLU A 245 -20.64 6.94 -11.77
CA GLU A 245 -20.73 7.02 -13.24
C GLU A 245 -22.06 7.63 -13.72
N THR A 246 -23.07 7.50 -12.92
CA THR A 246 -24.41 8.00 -13.25
C THR A 246 -24.53 9.50 -13.00
N GLU A 247 -23.87 10.01 -11.94
CA GLU A 247 -23.86 11.42 -11.60
C GLU A 247 -22.96 12.24 -12.54
N GLU A 248 -21.74 11.77 -12.88
CA GLU A 248 -20.85 12.45 -13.84
C GLU A 248 -21.46 12.55 -15.25
N ARG A 249 -22.18 11.51 -15.70
CA ARG A 249 -22.88 11.54 -17.00
C ARG A 249 -24.08 12.47 -17.03
N ALA A 250 -24.73 12.70 -15.89
CA ALA A 250 -25.85 13.62 -15.78
C ALA A 250 -25.39 15.09 -15.82
N VAL A 251 -24.25 15.41 -15.19
CA VAL A 251 -23.68 16.77 -15.14
C VAL A 251 -23.02 17.17 -16.49
N CYS A 252 -22.49 16.22 -17.26
CA CYS A 252 -21.94 16.52 -18.59
C CYS A 252 -23.00 16.56 -19.72
N ALA A 253 -24.26 16.29 -19.42
CA ALA A 253 -25.37 16.28 -20.40
C ALA A 253 -26.27 17.54 -20.30
N GLU A 254 -25.98 18.46 -19.37
CA GLU A 254 -26.55 19.81 -19.28
C GLU A 254 -25.53 20.88 -19.79
#